data_52155979142d44d179380a1de25b64c0
#
_entry.id   52155979142d44d179380a1de25b64c0
#
_cell.length_a   1.000
_cell.length_b   1.000
_cell.length_c   1.000
_cell.angle_alpha   90.00
_cell.angle_beta   90.00
_cell.angle_gamma   90.00
#
_symmetry.space_group_name_H-M   'P 1'
#
loop_
_entity.id
_entity.type
_entity.pdbx_description
1 polymer ?
#
loop_
_entity_poly.entity_id
_entity_poly.type
_entity_poly.pdbx_seq_one_letter_code
_entity_poly.pdbx_strand_id
1 'polypeptide(L)'
;MGRRELLRHVGTFGLGAVGFGVLGLGLTGCTPSAAEGTHGAASGSAPGGTPSSSPSGSVSGSASATPSATPSASTSGSASGTASPTAAASKTASVTATSSNPVPEARAWTGPQTGLPGEGKYIAWTVDDGADPEVVRAYAEFAHRTGTRLTFFINGQYPAFKQHRDLLLPLVKSGQLQIANHTYSHAALTSLTDEQIVQELTRNDEEIRRLFGVSSKPYFRPPYGYYDARVLAAAASCGFTRPVLWFGSLADSSNISSAEVYAYAEKYALAQHIVIGHLNYRGVVSELDRIRALLDRRGLKTVTIRDYYG
;
A
#
# COMPACT_ATOMS: atom_id res chain seq x y z
N MET A 1 -54.80 -39.38 1.55
CA MET A 1 -55.70 -38.28 1.99
C MET A 1 -54.81 -37.16 2.43
N GLY A 2 -54.75 -35.93 1.90
CA GLY A 2 -55.46 -35.28 0.85
C GLY A 2 -54.61 -34.10 0.37
N ARG A 3 -54.68 -33.91 -0.92
CA ARG A 3 -54.18 -32.75 -1.65
C ARG A 3 -54.86 -31.46 -1.20
N ARG A 4 -54.15 -30.32 -1.27
CA ARG A 4 -54.66 -29.00 -1.75
C ARG A 4 -53.48 -28.05 -2.01
N GLU A 5 -53.29 -27.84 -3.27
CA GLU A 5 -52.95 -26.68 -4.06
C GLU A 5 -53.57 -25.37 -3.60
N LEU A 6 -52.88 -24.27 -3.85
CA LEU A 6 -53.29 -22.97 -4.42
C LEU A 6 -52.22 -21.94 -4.00
N LEU A 7 -51.77 -20.96 -4.72
CA LEU A 7 -52.01 -20.29 -5.98
C LEU A 7 -50.81 -19.35 -6.27
N ARG A 8 -50.53 -19.18 -7.50
CA ARG A 8 -49.60 -18.22 -8.10
C ARG A 8 -49.95 -16.76 -7.77
N HIS A 9 -48.95 -15.91 -7.49
CA HIS A 9 -49.04 -14.50 -7.83
C HIS A 9 -47.83 -14.11 -8.65
N VAL A 10 -48.06 -13.90 -9.93
CA VAL A 10 -47.19 -13.22 -10.89
C VAL A 10 -47.39 -11.73 -10.65
N GLY A 11 -46.33 -11.06 -10.22
CA GLY A 11 -46.30 -9.59 -10.13
C GLY A 11 -45.30 -9.04 -11.15
N THR A 12 -45.84 -8.71 -12.30
CA THR A 12 -45.17 -7.92 -13.35
C THR A 12 -44.98 -6.51 -12.84
N PHE A 13 -43.72 -6.04 -12.71
CA PHE A 13 -43.49 -4.60 -12.56
C PHE A 13 -42.71 -4.11 -13.79
N GLY A 14 -43.29 -3.07 -14.37
CA GLY A 14 -43.02 -2.50 -15.66
C GLY A 14 -41.70 -1.75 -15.73
N LEU A 15 -41.19 -1.74 -16.95
CA LEU A 15 -40.13 -0.84 -17.44
C LEU A 15 -40.63 0.62 -17.32
N GLY A 16 -39.91 1.43 -16.55
CA GLY A 16 -39.95 2.87 -16.58
C GLY A 16 -38.78 3.41 -17.40
N ALA A 17 -39.00 3.64 -18.69
CA ALA A 17 -38.09 4.40 -19.52
C ALA A 17 -38.21 5.88 -19.18
N VAL A 18 -37.15 6.51 -18.65
CA VAL A 18 -37.08 7.97 -18.52
C VAL A 18 -36.33 8.50 -19.73
N GLY A 19 -37.10 9.06 -20.65
CA GLY A 19 -36.60 9.75 -21.82
C GLY A 19 -35.97 11.09 -21.42
N PHE A 20 -34.75 11.34 -21.85
CA PHE A 20 -34.17 12.68 -21.89
C PHE A 20 -34.62 13.39 -23.15
N GLY A 21 -35.47 14.39 -22.93
CA GLY A 21 -35.91 15.32 -23.95
C GLY A 21 -34.78 16.26 -24.34
N VAL A 22 -34.46 16.27 -25.63
CA VAL A 22 -33.66 17.27 -26.29
C VAL A 22 -34.54 18.49 -26.57
N LEU A 23 -34.23 19.62 -25.95
CA LEU A 23 -34.72 20.93 -26.37
C LEU A 23 -33.57 21.68 -27.03
N GLY A 24 -33.60 21.71 -28.33
CA GLY A 24 -32.85 22.66 -29.16
C GLY A 24 -33.65 23.94 -29.35
N LEU A 25 -32.94 25.06 -29.37
CA LEU A 25 -33.25 26.40 -29.92
C LEU A 25 -32.09 27.29 -29.40
N GLY A 26 -31.35 28.10 -30.13
CA GLY A 26 -31.50 28.65 -31.44
C GLY A 26 -30.22 29.44 -31.76
N LEU A 27 -29.97 29.51 -33.03
CA LEU A 27 -28.94 30.24 -33.72
C LEU A 27 -28.97 31.75 -33.44
N THR A 28 -27.82 32.35 -33.12
CA THR A 28 -27.44 33.64 -33.74
C THR A 28 -25.92 33.71 -33.85
N GLY A 29 -25.50 33.83 -35.09
CA GLY A 29 -24.13 33.98 -35.46
C GLY A 29 -23.62 35.40 -35.32
N CYS A 30 -22.33 35.54 -35.19
CA CYS A 30 -21.53 36.68 -35.62
C CYS A 30 -20.15 36.18 -35.98
N THR A 31 -19.83 36.25 -37.22
CA THR A 31 -18.52 36.02 -37.83
C THR A 31 -17.67 37.31 -37.83
N PRO A 32 -16.42 37.29 -38.34
CA PRO A 32 -15.25 37.78 -37.61
C PRO A 32 -14.82 39.17 -38.12
N SER A 33 -13.98 39.85 -37.37
CA SER A 33 -13.20 40.98 -37.88
C SER A 33 -11.71 40.72 -37.68
N ALA A 34 -11.05 40.55 -38.79
CA ALA A 34 -9.60 40.66 -38.89
C ALA A 34 -9.18 42.12 -38.74
N ALA A 35 -8.12 42.36 -38.00
CA ALA A 35 -7.33 43.57 -38.11
C ALA A 35 -5.85 43.24 -37.98
N GLU A 36 -5.19 43.35 -39.14
CA GLU A 36 -3.73 43.42 -39.25
C GLU A 36 -3.22 44.69 -38.56
N GLY A 37 -2.04 44.60 -37.97
CA GLY A 37 -1.31 45.75 -37.41
C GLY A 37 0.15 45.41 -37.22
N THR A 38 0.91 45.85 -38.18
CA THR A 38 2.34 45.69 -38.40
C THR A 38 3.22 46.52 -37.47
N HIS A 39 4.47 46.02 -37.31
CA HIS A 39 5.76 46.68 -37.03
C HIS A 39 6.14 47.19 -35.64
N GLY A 40 7.36 46.78 -35.26
CA GLY A 40 8.16 47.45 -34.24
C GLY A 40 9.31 46.60 -33.73
N ALA A 41 10.38 46.48 -34.49
CA ALA A 41 11.66 46.01 -34.01
C ALA A 41 12.34 47.11 -33.18
N ALA A 42 12.86 46.73 -31.99
CA ALA A 42 13.88 47.57 -31.32
C ALA A 42 14.86 46.64 -30.60
N SER A 43 16.07 46.67 -31.09
CA SER A 43 17.30 46.19 -30.54
C SER A 43 17.63 46.91 -29.22
N GLY A 44 18.14 46.17 -28.21
CA GLY A 44 18.68 46.78 -27.00
C GLY A 44 19.68 45.84 -26.37
N SER A 45 20.92 46.18 -26.51
CA SER A 45 22.14 45.51 -26.12
C SER A 45 22.29 45.26 -24.62
N ALA A 46 23.02 44.20 -24.27
CA ALA A 46 23.61 43.93 -22.96
C ALA A 46 24.71 44.97 -22.60
N PRO A 47 25.08 45.08 -21.32
CA PRO A 47 26.37 44.58 -20.89
C PRO A 47 26.25 43.85 -19.53
N GLY A 48 26.93 42.77 -19.20
CA GLY A 48 28.35 42.56 -19.02
C GLY A 48 28.79 42.99 -17.61
N GLY A 49 29.01 41.97 -16.71
CA GLY A 49 29.58 42.28 -15.40
C GLY A 49 29.71 41.02 -14.49
N THR A 50 30.76 40.27 -14.64
CA THR A 50 31.42 39.52 -13.54
C THR A 50 32.44 40.48 -12.88
N PRO A 51 32.74 40.37 -11.58
CA PRO A 51 33.83 39.51 -11.11
C PRO A 51 33.58 38.86 -9.73
N SER A 52 34.00 37.63 -9.55
CA SER A 52 35.16 37.12 -8.80
C SER A 52 35.48 37.84 -7.46
N SER A 53 35.38 37.07 -6.38
CA SER A 53 36.43 36.95 -5.35
C SER A 53 36.02 35.99 -4.22
N SER A 54 36.77 34.90 -4.10
CA SER A 54 36.95 34.17 -2.85
C SER A 54 37.85 35.00 -1.91
N PRO A 55 37.82 34.75 -0.59
CA PRO A 55 39.07 34.39 0.02
C PRO A 55 39.03 33.12 0.88
N SER A 56 40.09 32.39 0.75
CA SER A 56 40.62 31.35 1.63
C SER A 56 40.88 31.87 3.04
N GLY A 57 40.60 31.05 4.04
CA GLY A 57 41.02 31.26 5.43
C GLY A 57 41.30 29.89 6.06
N SER A 58 42.52 29.42 5.94
CA SER A 58 43.06 28.31 6.71
C SER A 58 43.40 28.78 8.11
N VAL A 59 43.01 28.00 9.13
CA VAL A 59 43.76 27.98 10.41
C VAL A 59 43.77 26.55 10.94
N SER A 60 44.99 26.04 10.97
CA SER A 60 45.43 24.84 11.65
C SER A 60 45.34 24.97 13.17
N GLY A 61 45.01 23.89 13.85
CA GLY A 61 45.13 23.79 15.30
C GLY A 61 45.19 22.32 15.71
N SER A 62 46.40 21.78 15.72
CA SER A 62 46.76 20.51 16.37
C SER A 62 46.66 20.62 17.87
N ALA A 63 46.18 19.60 18.56
CA ALA A 63 46.72 19.15 19.85
C ALA A 63 46.25 17.71 20.13
N SER A 64 47.24 16.83 20.17
CA SER A 64 47.23 15.49 20.72
C SER A 64 47.06 15.52 22.26
N ALA A 65 46.37 14.53 22.80
CA ALA A 65 46.75 13.88 24.07
C ALA A 65 45.99 12.57 24.31
N THR A 66 46.71 11.48 24.17
CA THR A 66 46.43 10.21 24.86
C THR A 66 47.08 10.30 26.25
N PRO A 67 46.56 9.69 27.32
CA PRO A 67 47.34 8.52 27.80
C PRO A 67 46.52 7.30 28.22
N SER A 68 47.16 6.18 27.99
CA SER A 68 46.97 4.87 28.58
C SER A 68 47.04 4.87 30.11
N ALA A 69 46.26 3.98 30.75
CA ALA A 69 46.71 3.22 31.92
C ALA A 69 45.78 2.04 32.17
N THR A 70 46.25 0.85 31.97
CA THR A 70 45.89 -0.37 32.73
C THR A 70 46.78 -0.41 33.99
N PRO A 71 46.33 -0.97 35.14
CA PRO A 71 46.81 -2.28 35.46
C PRO A 71 45.83 -3.24 36.17
N SER A 72 46.20 -4.49 36.02
CA SER A 72 45.80 -5.72 36.69
C SER A 72 45.73 -5.68 38.23
N ALA A 73 44.88 -6.54 38.79
CA ALA A 73 45.35 -7.67 39.66
C ALA A 73 44.17 -8.40 40.30
N SER A 74 44.12 -9.67 40.04
CA SER A 74 43.80 -10.86 40.83
C SER A 74 43.30 -10.70 42.26
N THR A 75 42.26 -11.44 42.66
CA THR A 75 42.34 -12.41 43.74
C THR A 75 41.23 -13.46 43.63
N SER A 76 41.66 -14.67 43.82
CA SER A 76 40.96 -15.94 43.94
C SER A 76 40.09 -16.02 45.20
N GLY A 77 38.96 -16.71 45.08
CA GLY A 77 38.15 -17.15 46.21
C GLY A 77 37.31 -18.36 45.77
N SER A 78 37.84 -19.53 46.09
CA SER A 78 37.20 -20.83 45.98
C SER A 78 36.17 -21.00 47.10
N ALA A 79 34.95 -21.41 46.78
CA ALA A 79 34.04 -22.12 47.73
C ALA A 79 33.12 -23.05 46.95
N SER A 80 33.32 -24.31 47.15
CA SER A 80 32.42 -25.42 46.78
C SER A 80 31.10 -25.32 47.49
N GLY A 81 30.04 -25.48 46.74
CA GLY A 81 28.69 -25.65 47.24
C GLY A 81 27.87 -26.47 46.28
N THR A 82 27.86 -27.78 46.52
CA THR A 82 27.02 -28.77 45.82
C THR A 82 25.58 -28.58 46.23
N ALA A 83 24.72 -28.19 45.33
CA ALA A 83 23.27 -28.38 45.47
C ALA A 83 22.65 -28.54 44.06
N SER A 84 22.23 -29.74 43.81
CA SER A 84 21.35 -30.07 42.69
C SER A 84 19.97 -29.48 42.93
N PRO A 85 19.37 -28.79 41.98
CA PRO A 85 17.93 -28.67 41.94
C PRO A 85 17.35 -29.41 40.76
N THR A 86 16.41 -30.22 41.11
CA THR A 86 15.33 -30.83 40.36
C THR A 86 14.95 -30.08 39.09
N ALA A 87 14.97 -30.82 37.96
CA ALA A 87 14.48 -30.38 36.66
C ALA A 87 12.97 -30.07 36.76
N ALA A 88 12.64 -28.80 36.77
CA ALA A 88 11.30 -28.34 36.47
C ALA A 88 11.15 -28.33 34.95
N ALA A 89 10.35 -29.27 34.44
CA ALA A 89 9.98 -29.34 33.04
C ALA A 89 9.20 -28.07 32.66
N SER A 90 9.87 -27.11 32.02
CA SER A 90 9.20 -26.04 31.29
C SER A 90 8.42 -26.65 30.14
N LYS A 91 7.11 -26.70 30.28
CA LYS A 91 6.19 -26.96 29.18
C LYS A 91 6.28 -25.77 28.24
N THR A 92 7.14 -25.88 27.22
CA THR A 92 7.10 -25.02 26.06
C THR A 92 5.78 -25.30 25.35
N ALA A 93 4.79 -24.47 25.56
CA ALA A 93 3.57 -24.49 24.80
C ALA A 93 3.95 -24.05 23.37
N SER A 94 4.15 -25.03 22.51
CA SER A 94 4.20 -24.84 21.06
C SER A 94 2.83 -24.30 20.63
N VAL A 95 2.70 -23.01 20.50
CA VAL A 95 1.53 -22.39 19.90
C VAL A 95 1.67 -22.58 18.39
N THR A 96 1.29 -23.77 17.94
CA THR A 96 1.03 -24.00 16.51
C THR A 96 -0.30 -23.33 16.21
N ALA A 97 -0.25 -22.03 15.94
CA ALA A 97 -1.38 -21.30 15.40
C ALA A 97 -1.53 -21.69 13.93
N THR A 98 -2.07 -22.88 13.69
CA THR A 98 -2.62 -23.23 12.39
C THR A 98 -3.93 -22.47 12.26
N SER A 99 -3.87 -21.21 11.84
CA SER A 99 -5.04 -20.45 11.43
C SER A 99 -5.47 -20.97 10.03
N SER A 100 -6.12 -22.10 10.02
CA SER A 100 -6.83 -22.60 8.84
C SER A 100 -8.15 -21.84 8.72
N ASN A 101 -8.07 -20.58 8.24
CA ASN A 101 -9.25 -19.96 7.67
C ASN A 101 -9.51 -20.67 6.34
N PRO A 102 -10.69 -21.27 6.13
CA PRO A 102 -11.04 -21.76 4.80
C PRO A 102 -11.04 -20.53 3.87
N VAL A 103 -10.04 -20.46 3.01
CA VAL A 103 -9.99 -19.46 1.94
C VAL A 103 -11.10 -19.82 0.97
N PRO A 104 -11.92 -18.86 0.51
CA PRO A 104 -12.91 -19.14 -0.53
C PRO A 104 -12.23 -19.76 -1.74
N GLU A 105 -12.92 -20.66 -2.43
CA GLU A 105 -12.47 -21.21 -3.70
C GLU A 105 -12.04 -20.08 -4.64
N ALA A 106 -10.87 -20.22 -5.28
CA ALA A 106 -10.29 -19.18 -6.13
C ALA A 106 -11.30 -18.64 -7.14
N ARG A 107 -11.53 -17.34 -7.12
CA ARG A 107 -12.57 -16.71 -7.94
C ARG A 107 -11.99 -16.14 -9.23
N ALA A 108 -12.77 -16.23 -10.32
CA ALA A 108 -12.38 -15.69 -11.60
C ALA A 108 -12.14 -14.17 -11.51
N TRP A 109 -11.05 -13.70 -12.09
CA TRP A 109 -10.74 -12.28 -12.19
C TRP A 109 -11.47 -11.66 -13.38
N THR A 110 -12.33 -10.65 -13.13
CA THR A 110 -13.22 -10.07 -14.16
C THR A 110 -12.86 -8.62 -14.52
N GLY A 111 -11.63 -8.19 -14.25
CA GLY A 111 -11.16 -6.82 -14.48
C GLY A 111 -10.77 -6.10 -13.19
N PRO A 112 -10.56 -4.77 -13.18
CA PRO A 112 -10.17 -4.02 -11.98
C PRO A 112 -11.13 -4.27 -10.82
N GLN A 113 -10.59 -4.73 -9.69
CA GLN A 113 -11.41 -5.10 -8.53
C GLN A 113 -11.40 -3.99 -7.49
N THR A 114 -12.58 -3.57 -7.04
CA THR A 114 -12.75 -2.59 -5.96
C THR A 114 -13.23 -3.24 -4.66
N GLY A 115 -13.66 -4.50 -4.71
CA GLY A 115 -14.18 -5.27 -3.58
C GLY A 115 -13.95 -6.76 -3.76
N LEU A 116 -14.33 -7.53 -2.77
CA LEU A 116 -14.25 -8.98 -2.75
C LEU A 116 -15.60 -9.56 -3.20
N PRO A 117 -15.73 -10.14 -4.41
CA PRO A 117 -17.01 -10.60 -4.94
C PRO A 117 -17.59 -11.76 -4.12
N GLY A 118 -18.92 -11.85 -4.10
CA GLY A 118 -19.68 -12.86 -3.39
C GLY A 118 -20.01 -12.48 -1.95
N GLU A 119 -20.58 -13.43 -1.20
CA GLU A 119 -20.97 -13.23 0.18
C GLU A 119 -19.89 -13.71 1.16
N GLY A 120 -19.84 -13.12 2.34
CA GLY A 120 -18.91 -13.49 3.40
C GLY A 120 -18.59 -12.36 4.34
N LYS A 121 -17.77 -12.66 5.33
CA LYS A 121 -17.26 -11.69 6.32
C LYS A 121 -15.76 -11.51 6.16
N TYR A 122 -15.31 -11.29 4.93
CA TYR A 122 -13.91 -11.03 4.61
C TYR A 122 -13.71 -9.54 4.33
N ILE A 123 -12.50 -9.07 4.61
CA ILE A 123 -12.02 -7.73 4.26
C ILE A 123 -10.58 -7.83 3.79
N ALA A 124 -10.24 -7.20 2.66
CA ALA A 124 -8.87 -6.99 2.26
C ALA A 124 -8.40 -5.62 2.77
N TRP A 125 -7.59 -5.62 3.82
CA TRP A 125 -6.93 -4.42 4.28
C TRP A 125 -5.62 -4.29 3.50
N THR A 126 -5.58 -3.32 2.62
CA THR A 126 -4.44 -3.06 1.73
C THR A 126 -3.81 -1.72 2.08
N VAL A 127 -2.49 -1.60 1.90
CA VAL A 127 -1.76 -0.35 2.14
C VAL A 127 -0.75 -0.11 1.02
N ASP A 128 -0.61 1.15 0.65
CA ASP A 128 0.20 1.58 -0.48
C ASP A 128 1.46 2.34 -0.07
N ASP A 129 2.40 2.45 -0.99
CA ASP A 129 3.60 3.29 -0.96
C ASP A 129 4.76 2.76 -0.11
N GLY A 130 5.10 3.44 1.00
CA GLY A 130 6.24 3.11 1.86
C GLY A 130 7.17 4.28 2.15
N ALA A 131 6.66 5.52 2.10
CA ALA A 131 7.49 6.72 2.25
C ALA A 131 8.01 6.94 3.69
N ASP A 132 7.24 6.53 4.72
CA ASP A 132 7.69 6.66 6.12
C ASP A 132 8.10 5.28 6.68
N PRO A 133 9.41 5.08 6.97
CA PRO A 133 9.91 3.82 7.53
C PRO A 133 9.25 3.43 8.86
N GLU A 134 8.89 4.40 9.70
CA GLU A 134 8.24 4.12 10.98
C GLU A 134 6.82 3.59 10.81
N VAL A 135 6.09 4.06 9.78
CA VAL A 135 4.77 3.51 9.46
C VAL A 135 4.89 2.09 8.92
N VAL A 136 5.87 1.82 8.05
CA VAL A 136 6.17 0.47 7.55
C VAL A 136 6.48 -0.47 8.71
N ARG A 137 7.34 -0.04 9.65
CA ARG A 137 7.67 -0.81 10.86
C ARG A 137 6.43 -1.08 11.71
N ALA A 138 5.64 -0.05 11.99
CA ALA A 138 4.44 -0.17 12.83
C ALA A 138 3.42 -1.16 12.27
N TYR A 139 3.15 -1.13 10.96
CA TYR A 139 2.28 -2.11 10.30
C TYR A 139 2.84 -3.53 10.36
N ALA A 140 4.15 -3.70 10.19
CA ALA A 140 4.78 -5.01 10.25
C ALA A 140 4.72 -5.60 11.68
N GLU A 141 5.05 -4.82 12.71
CA GLU A 141 4.94 -5.21 14.12
C GLU A 141 3.49 -5.52 14.51
N PHE A 142 2.55 -4.69 14.07
CA PHE A 142 1.12 -4.91 14.26
C PHE A 142 0.67 -6.23 13.63
N ALA A 143 1.01 -6.47 12.36
CA ALA A 143 0.66 -7.70 11.68
C ALA A 143 1.23 -8.93 12.38
N HIS A 144 2.51 -8.87 12.77
CA HIS A 144 3.18 -9.95 13.51
C HIS A 144 2.48 -10.27 14.84
N ARG A 145 2.13 -9.24 15.60
CA ARG A 145 1.52 -9.38 16.94
C ARG A 145 0.08 -9.87 16.90
N THR A 146 -0.70 -9.43 15.91
CA THR A 146 -2.16 -9.67 15.86
C THR A 146 -2.58 -10.79 14.92
N GLY A 147 -1.69 -11.29 14.09
CA GLY A 147 -2.04 -12.23 13.01
C GLY A 147 -2.85 -11.58 11.88
N THR A 148 -2.97 -10.25 11.84
CA THR A 148 -3.69 -9.55 10.78
C THR A 148 -3.04 -9.80 9.43
N ARG A 149 -3.85 -10.20 8.45
CA ARG A 149 -3.40 -10.43 7.07
C ARG A 149 -3.53 -9.15 6.27
N LEU A 150 -2.47 -8.76 5.56
CA LEU A 150 -2.38 -7.50 4.84
C LEU A 150 -1.85 -7.71 3.42
N THR A 151 -2.19 -6.79 2.51
CA THR A 151 -1.52 -6.68 1.21
C THR A 151 -0.87 -5.31 1.10
N PHE A 152 0.46 -5.29 0.91
CA PHE A 152 1.23 -4.07 0.67
C PHE A 152 1.46 -3.92 -0.83
N PHE A 153 0.96 -2.83 -1.42
CA PHE A 153 1.30 -2.39 -2.77
C PHE A 153 2.46 -1.40 -2.66
N ILE A 154 3.68 -1.89 -2.86
CA ILE A 154 4.89 -1.12 -2.54
C ILE A 154 5.50 -0.43 -3.76
N ASN A 155 6.12 0.74 -3.51
CA ASN A 155 7.00 1.41 -4.48
C ASN A 155 8.46 1.09 -4.17
N GLY A 156 9.15 0.49 -5.11
CA GLY A 156 10.52 0.02 -4.94
C GLY A 156 11.57 1.10 -4.68
N GLN A 157 11.26 2.36 -4.99
CA GLN A 157 12.15 3.48 -4.71
C GLN A 157 12.33 3.77 -3.21
N TYR A 158 11.37 3.38 -2.35
CA TYR A 158 11.45 3.72 -0.94
C TYR A 158 12.38 2.80 -0.15
N PRO A 159 13.31 3.35 0.63
CA PRO A 159 14.30 2.55 1.38
C PRO A 159 13.70 1.79 2.57
N ALA A 160 12.50 2.13 3.01
CA ALA A 160 11.83 1.55 4.18
C ALA A 160 11.74 0.02 4.12
N PHE A 161 11.46 -0.54 2.94
CA PHE A 161 11.33 -1.99 2.77
C PHE A 161 12.66 -2.73 2.90
N LYS A 162 13.77 -2.12 2.45
CA LYS A 162 15.12 -2.63 2.68
C LYS A 162 15.49 -2.50 4.17
N GLN A 163 15.19 -1.37 4.77
CA GLN A 163 15.49 -1.08 6.18
C GLN A 163 14.78 -2.06 7.13
N HIS A 164 13.53 -2.41 6.86
CA HIS A 164 12.72 -3.30 7.69
C HIS A 164 12.55 -4.72 7.10
N ARG A 165 13.44 -5.10 6.18
CA ARG A 165 13.37 -6.39 5.49
C ARG A 165 13.26 -7.58 6.44
N ASP A 166 14.08 -7.60 7.48
CA ASP A 166 14.15 -8.74 8.41
C ASP A 166 12.88 -8.89 9.25
N LEU A 167 12.16 -7.81 9.50
CA LEU A 167 10.85 -7.82 10.13
C LEU A 167 9.75 -8.27 9.16
N LEU A 168 9.81 -7.84 7.91
CA LEU A 168 8.80 -8.13 6.89
C LEU A 168 8.93 -9.54 6.30
N LEU A 169 10.15 -10.03 6.12
CA LEU A 169 10.41 -11.30 5.41
C LEU A 169 9.72 -12.52 6.03
N PRO A 170 9.66 -12.71 7.35
CA PRO A 170 8.91 -13.81 7.96
C PRO A 170 7.41 -13.73 7.66
N LEU A 171 6.82 -12.53 7.66
CA LEU A 171 5.40 -12.31 7.35
C LEU A 171 5.09 -12.63 5.87
N VAL A 172 6.02 -12.27 4.97
CA VAL A 172 5.90 -12.59 3.54
C VAL A 172 6.02 -14.11 3.32
N LYS A 173 6.98 -14.75 3.94
CA LYS A 173 7.19 -16.22 3.82
C LYS A 173 6.02 -17.03 4.37
N SER A 174 5.40 -16.59 5.43
CA SER A 174 4.19 -17.24 5.99
C SER A 174 2.93 -16.98 5.16
N GLY A 175 2.97 -16.07 4.19
CA GLY A 175 1.83 -15.61 3.42
C GLY A 175 0.90 -14.67 4.20
N GLN A 176 1.22 -14.31 5.45
CA GLN A 176 0.44 -13.36 6.24
C GLN A 176 0.47 -11.96 5.63
N LEU A 177 1.61 -11.58 5.05
CA LEU A 177 1.79 -10.36 4.29
C LEU A 177 2.01 -10.69 2.81
N GLN A 178 1.12 -10.22 1.94
CA GLN A 178 1.33 -10.23 0.51
C GLN A 178 2.02 -8.94 0.07
N ILE A 179 3.09 -9.06 -0.72
CA ILE A 179 3.69 -7.92 -1.44
C ILE A 179 3.14 -7.90 -2.86
N ALA A 180 2.65 -6.75 -3.28
CA ALA A 180 2.11 -6.46 -4.60
C ALA A 180 2.75 -5.19 -5.18
N ASN A 181 2.49 -4.90 -6.44
CA ASN A 181 3.18 -3.87 -7.20
C ASN A 181 2.43 -2.53 -7.20
N HIS A 182 3.11 -1.44 -6.81
CA HIS A 182 2.59 -0.08 -6.92
C HIS A 182 3.46 0.81 -7.81
N THR A 183 4.11 0.21 -8.82
CA THR A 183 5.15 0.82 -9.65
C THR A 183 6.45 1.11 -8.87
N TYR A 184 7.53 1.42 -9.58
CA TYR A 184 8.81 1.71 -8.92
C TYR A 184 8.83 3.12 -8.32
N SER A 185 8.40 4.13 -9.09
CA SER A 185 8.54 5.56 -8.77
C SER A 185 7.23 6.26 -8.39
N HIS A 186 6.11 5.55 -8.34
CA HIS A 186 4.77 6.12 -8.14
C HIS A 186 4.33 7.07 -9.26
N ALA A 187 4.79 6.85 -10.50
CA ALA A 187 4.39 7.66 -11.64
C ALA A 187 2.93 7.39 -12.07
N ALA A 188 2.22 8.43 -12.49
CA ALA A 188 0.87 8.29 -13.08
C ALA A 188 0.97 7.55 -14.42
N LEU A 189 0.54 6.27 -14.46
CA LEU A 189 0.73 5.38 -15.61
C LEU A 189 0.06 5.91 -16.88
N THR A 190 -1.04 6.65 -16.76
CA THR A 190 -1.74 7.26 -17.91
C THR A 190 -0.93 8.33 -18.63
N SER A 191 0.10 8.90 -17.99
CA SER A 191 1.00 9.90 -18.59
C SER A 191 2.29 9.30 -19.19
N LEU A 192 2.51 7.99 -19.05
CA LEU A 192 3.70 7.28 -19.52
C LEU A 192 3.46 6.62 -20.89
N THR A 193 4.54 6.32 -21.63
CA THR A 193 4.47 5.41 -22.78
C THR A 193 4.29 3.96 -22.32
N ASP A 194 3.94 3.05 -23.24
CA ASP A 194 3.77 1.64 -22.92
C ASP A 194 5.07 1.01 -22.39
N GLU A 195 6.21 1.35 -22.98
CA GLU A 195 7.53 0.89 -22.55
C GLU A 195 7.87 1.40 -21.14
N GLN A 196 7.53 2.66 -20.84
CA GLN A 196 7.74 3.20 -19.50
C GLN A 196 6.84 2.53 -18.46
N ILE A 197 5.58 2.20 -18.81
CA ILE A 197 4.68 1.43 -17.92
C ILE A 197 5.28 0.07 -17.62
N VAL A 198 5.74 -0.65 -18.66
CA VAL A 198 6.40 -1.95 -18.50
C VAL A 198 7.65 -1.82 -17.63
N GLN A 199 8.47 -0.78 -17.86
CA GLN A 199 9.68 -0.53 -17.07
C GLN A 199 9.37 -0.26 -15.59
N GLU A 200 8.36 0.57 -15.29
CA GLU A 200 7.93 0.88 -13.91
C GLU A 200 7.51 -0.40 -13.15
N LEU A 201 6.71 -1.24 -13.80
CA LEU A 201 6.19 -2.46 -13.19
C LEU A 201 7.26 -3.55 -13.05
N THR A 202 8.09 -3.76 -14.08
CA THR A 202 9.13 -4.81 -14.07
C THR A 202 10.26 -4.45 -13.10
N ARG A 203 10.72 -3.21 -13.10
CA ARG A 203 11.74 -2.74 -12.16
C ARG A 203 11.29 -2.89 -10.71
N ASN A 204 10.02 -2.60 -10.43
CA ASN A 204 9.48 -2.78 -9.09
C ASN A 204 9.40 -4.27 -8.70
N ASP A 205 8.98 -5.16 -9.59
CA ASP A 205 8.96 -6.61 -9.32
C ASP A 205 10.37 -7.18 -9.10
N GLU A 206 11.37 -6.69 -9.83
CA GLU A 206 12.77 -7.05 -9.61
C GLU A 206 13.25 -6.64 -8.21
N GLU A 207 12.92 -5.43 -7.77
CA GLU A 207 13.24 -4.96 -6.42
C GLU A 207 12.52 -5.81 -5.35
N ILE A 208 11.23 -6.12 -5.55
CA ILE A 208 10.46 -7.00 -4.67
C ILE A 208 11.11 -8.39 -4.58
N ARG A 209 11.51 -8.97 -5.72
CA ARG A 209 12.23 -10.25 -5.76
C ARG A 209 13.56 -10.19 -5.03
N ARG A 210 14.32 -9.13 -5.22
CA ARG A 210 15.59 -8.91 -4.56
C ARG A 210 15.43 -8.82 -3.03
N LEU A 211 14.41 -8.15 -2.55
CA LEU A 211 14.17 -7.94 -1.11
C LEU A 211 13.55 -9.18 -0.45
N PHE A 212 12.56 -9.78 -1.06
CA PHE A 212 11.70 -10.77 -0.40
C PHE A 212 11.73 -12.16 -1.03
N GLY A 213 12.34 -12.33 -2.20
CA GLY A 213 12.39 -13.60 -2.91
C GLY A 213 11.06 -14.03 -3.55
N VAL A 214 10.09 -13.11 -3.65
CA VAL A 214 8.77 -13.38 -4.23
C VAL A 214 8.50 -12.43 -5.39
N SER A 215 7.62 -12.85 -6.33
CA SER A 215 7.11 -11.97 -7.37
C SER A 215 5.81 -11.30 -6.92
N SER A 216 5.62 -10.06 -7.30
CA SER A 216 4.37 -9.33 -7.12
C SER A 216 3.30 -9.69 -8.16
N LYS A 217 3.72 -10.34 -9.27
CA LYS A 217 2.78 -10.78 -10.31
C LYS A 217 1.74 -11.77 -9.75
N PRO A 218 0.53 -11.69 -10.25
CA PRO A 218 -0.02 -10.86 -11.31
C PRO A 218 -0.64 -9.54 -10.81
N TYR A 219 -0.46 -9.17 -9.54
CA TYR A 219 -1.19 -8.10 -8.85
C TYR A 219 -0.46 -6.76 -8.92
N PHE A 220 -1.17 -5.72 -9.34
CA PHE A 220 -0.67 -4.35 -9.27
C PHE A 220 -1.80 -3.38 -8.92
N ARG A 221 -1.42 -2.23 -8.40
CA ARG A 221 -2.32 -1.09 -8.21
C ARG A 221 -1.72 0.11 -8.94
N PRO A 222 -2.44 0.70 -9.92
CA PRO A 222 -1.96 1.90 -10.57
C PRO A 222 -1.95 3.07 -9.57
N PRO A 223 -0.87 3.88 -9.53
CA PRO A 223 -0.82 5.09 -8.73
C PRO A 223 -2.04 6.00 -8.97
N TYR A 224 -2.55 6.61 -7.89
CA TYR A 224 -3.75 7.46 -7.90
C TYR A 224 -5.04 6.74 -8.32
N GLY A 225 -4.99 5.42 -8.60
CA GLY A 225 -6.08 4.69 -9.25
C GLY A 225 -6.26 5.03 -10.73
N TYR A 226 -5.32 5.69 -11.37
CA TYR A 226 -5.43 6.15 -12.76
C TYR A 226 -5.01 5.05 -13.73
N TYR A 227 -5.96 4.61 -14.55
CA TYR A 227 -5.74 3.64 -15.61
C TYR A 227 -6.71 3.85 -16.78
N ASP A 228 -6.34 3.34 -17.92
CA ASP A 228 -7.14 3.21 -19.13
C ASP A 228 -6.88 1.84 -19.78
N ALA A 229 -7.51 1.56 -20.91
CA ALA A 229 -7.34 0.29 -21.62
C ALA A 229 -5.88 0.06 -22.06
N ARG A 230 -5.16 1.13 -22.44
CA ARG A 230 -3.75 1.10 -22.85
C ARG A 230 -2.85 0.71 -21.66
N VAL A 231 -3.06 1.34 -20.50
CA VAL A 231 -2.33 1.00 -19.26
C VAL A 231 -2.53 -0.46 -18.90
N LEU A 232 -3.78 -0.96 -18.96
CA LEU A 232 -4.07 -2.37 -18.64
C LEU A 232 -3.42 -3.32 -19.65
N ALA A 233 -3.40 -2.99 -20.94
CA ALA A 233 -2.74 -3.80 -21.98
C ALA A 233 -1.22 -3.82 -21.79
N ALA A 234 -0.59 -2.68 -21.54
CA ALA A 234 0.85 -2.59 -21.26
C ALA A 234 1.23 -3.37 -19.98
N ALA A 235 0.46 -3.25 -18.91
CA ALA A 235 0.67 -4.02 -17.68
C ALA A 235 0.54 -5.53 -17.93
N ALA A 236 -0.48 -5.96 -18.68
CA ALA A 236 -0.71 -7.36 -19.02
C ALA A 236 0.42 -7.94 -19.87
N SER A 237 1.02 -7.18 -20.78
CA SER A 237 2.14 -7.62 -21.63
C SER A 237 3.37 -8.06 -20.83
N CYS A 238 3.55 -7.53 -19.61
CA CYS A 238 4.63 -7.90 -18.71
C CYS A 238 4.17 -8.75 -17.52
N GLY A 239 2.93 -9.29 -17.55
CA GLY A 239 2.42 -10.28 -16.61
C GLY A 239 1.63 -9.71 -15.42
N PHE A 240 1.29 -8.42 -15.45
CA PHE A 240 0.43 -7.79 -14.46
C PHE A 240 -1.01 -7.72 -14.98
N THR A 241 -1.75 -8.80 -14.79
CA THR A 241 -3.11 -8.98 -15.34
C THR A 241 -4.23 -8.74 -14.33
N ARG A 242 -3.87 -8.46 -13.06
CA ARG A 242 -4.84 -8.31 -11.97
C ARG A 242 -4.72 -6.92 -11.33
N PRO A 243 -5.32 -5.87 -11.94
CA PRO A 243 -5.37 -4.54 -11.34
C PRO A 243 -6.30 -4.53 -10.12
N VAL A 244 -5.81 -4.02 -8.98
CA VAL A 244 -6.54 -3.94 -7.70
C VAL A 244 -6.78 -2.48 -7.36
N LEU A 245 -8.03 -2.08 -7.22
CA LEU A 245 -8.44 -0.79 -6.73
C LEU A 245 -8.96 -0.91 -5.28
N TRP A 246 -9.88 -0.04 -4.87
CA TRP A 246 -10.47 -0.04 -3.53
C TRP A 246 -11.89 0.47 -3.56
N PHE A 247 -12.69 0.05 -2.58
CA PHE A 247 -14.02 0.59 -2.34
C PHE A 247 -13.98 1.77 -1.36
N GLY A 248 -13.14 1.68 -0.32
CA GLY A 248 -13.03 2.67 0.72
C GLY A 248 -11.59 2.95 1.12
N SER A 249 -11.35 4.10 1.72
CA SER A 249 -10.03 4.60 2.11
C SER A 249 -9.99 4.96 3.58
N LEU A 250 -8.84 4.78 4.24
CA LEU A 250 -8.52 5.35 5.55
C LEU A 250 -8.21 6.86 5.47
N ALA A 251 -8.18 7.41 4.25
CA ALA A 251 -7.86 8.81 3.92
C ALA A 251 -6.45 9.27 4.37
N ASP A 252 -5.59 8.35 4.73
CA ASP A 252 -4.24 8.56 5.26
C ASP A 252 -3.15 8.71 4.17
N SER A 253 -3.55 9.02 2.93
CA SER A 253 -2.66 9.49 1.87
C SER A 253 -2.13 10.90 2.10
N SER A 254 -2.67 11.60 3.10
CA SER A 254 -2.25 12.91 3.58
C SER A 254 -2.16 12.93 5.10
N ASN A 255 -1.55 13.99 5.64
CA ASN A 255 -1.41 14.14 7.09
C ASN A 255 -2.74 14.58 7.72
N ILE A 256 -3.56 13.61 8.10
CA ILE A 256 -4.80 13.80 8.87
C ILE A 256 -4.64 13.31 10.30
N SER A 257 -5.55 13.68 11.17
CA SER A 257 -5.54 13.23 12.57
C SER A 257 -5.87 11.74 12.70
N SER A 258 -5.38 11.10 13.76
CA SER A 258 -5.71 9.71 14.08
C SER A 258 -7.22 9.49 14.23
N ALA A 259 -7.94 10.46 14.81
CA ALA A 259 -9.40 10.38 14.95
C ALA A 259 -10.12 10.34 13.59
N GLU A 260 -9.64 11.10 12.60
CA GLU A 260 -10.17 11.08 11.24
C GLU A 260 -9.88 9.73 10.57
N VAL A 261 -8.65 9.19 10.71
CA VAL A 261 -8.32 7.85 10.20
C VAL A 261 -9.29 6.80 10.74
N TYR A 262 -9.56 6.84 12.05
CA TYR A 262 -10.50 5.91 12.66
C TYR A 262 -11.94 6.10 12.16
N ALA A 263 -12.40 7.33 12.00
CA ALA A 263 -13.74 7.62 11.45
C ALA A 263 -13.90 7.07 10.02
N TYR A 264 -12.85 7.18 9.19
CA TYR A 264 -12.83 6.56 7.87
C TYR A 264 -12.82 5.02 7.95
N ALA A 265 -12.09 4.44 8.90
CA ALA A 265 -12.14 3.00 9.14
C ALA A 265 -13.55 2.54 9.56
N GLU A 266 -14.22 3.27 10.44
CA GLU A 266 -15.62 2.98 10.82
C GLU A 266 -16.57 3.02 9.61
N LYS A 267 -16.33 3.95 8.69
CA LYS A 267 -17.15 4.09 7.48
C LYS A 267 -16.93 2.96 6.47
N TYR A 268 -15.70 2.54 6.26
CA TYR A 268 -15.33 1.71 5.11
C TYR A 268 -14.85 0.29 5.43
N ALA A 269 -14.50 -0.04 6.69
CA ALA A 269 -14.10 -1.40 7.07
C ALA A 269 -15.33 -2.32 7.17
N LEU A 270 -15.93 -2.63 6.04
CA LEU A 270 -17.15 -3.43 5.88
C LEU A 270 -16.83 -4.77 5.20
N ALA A 271 -17.77 -5.73 5.32
CA ALA A 271 -17.63 -7.03 4.69
C ALA A 271 -17.52 -6.92 3.17
N GLN A 272 -16.66 -7.74 2.59
CA GLN A 272 -16.40 -7.83 1.14
C GLN A 272 -15.81 -6.55 0.52
N HIS A 273 -15.22 -5.67 1.34
CA HIS A 273 -14.53 -4.48 0.87
C HIS A 273 -13.02 -4.71 0.69
N ILE A 274 -12.46 -4.04 -0.30
CA ILE A 274 -11.02 -3.74 -0.38
C ILE A 274 -10.87 -2.32 0.16
N VAL A 275 -10.15 -2.17 1.28
CA VAL A 275 -9.90 -0.88 1.91
C VAL A 275 -8.43 -0.52 1.72
N ILE A 276 -8.18 0.74 1.30
CA ILE A 276 -6.84 1.28 1.13
C ILE A 276 -6.43 2.12 2.35
N GLY A 277 -5.21 1.91 2.81
CA GLY A 277 -4.44 2.80 3.66
C GLY A 277 -3.09 3.10 3.00
N HIS A 278 -2.23 3.86 3.67
CA HIS A 278 -0.92 4.24 3.14
C HIS A 278 0.18 4.09 4.18
N LEU A 279 1.40 3.89 3.71
CA LEU A 279 2.61 3.75 4.53
C LEU A 279 3.40 5.07 4.57
N ASN A 280 2.70 6.21 4.66
CA ASN A 280 3.28 7.54 4.45
C ASN A 280 3.16 8.47 5.65
N TYR A 281 2.09 8.38 6.43
CA TYR A 281 1.82 9.32 7.52
C TYR A 281 1.46 8.60 8.81
N ARG A 282 1.94 9.12 9.93
CA ARG A 282 1.89 8.44 11.25
C ARG A 282 0.52 8.46 11.92
N GLY A 283 -0.44 9.23 11.40
CA GLY A 283 -1.80 9.30 11.96
C GLY A 283 -2.48 7.94 12.12
N VAL A 284 -2.19 6.98 11.26
CA VAL A 284 -2.74 5.63 11.32
C VAL A 284 -2.12 4.76 12.42
N VAL A 285 -0.89 5.04 12.85
CA VAL A 285 -0.11 4.13 13.71
C VAL A 285 -0.80 3.89 15.06
N SER A 286 -1.32 4.94 15.68
CA SER A 286 -2.05 4.82 16.96
C SER A 286 -3.41 4.15 16.83
N GLU A 287 -3.94 4.03 15.62
CA GLU A 287 -5.27 3.49 15.37
C GLU A 287 -5.28 2.00 14.93
N LEU A 288 -4.12 1.41 14.65
CA LEU A 288 -4.02 0.04 14.13
C LEU A 288 -4.76 -0.97 15.02
N ASP A 289 -4.52 -0.95 16.32
CA ASP A 289 -5.19 -1.85 17.27
C ASP A 289 -6.69 -1.55 17.39
N ARG A 290 -7.05 -0.29 17.34
CA ARG A 290 -8.44 0.13 17.43
C ARG A 290 -9.23 -0.25 16.17
N ILE A 291 -8.60 -0.14 14.98
CA ILE A 291 -9.16 -0.65 13.71
C ILE A 291 -9.30 -2.18 13.79
N ARG A 292 -8.30 -2.90 14.29
CA ARG A 292 -8.39 -4.34 14.47
C ARG A 292 -9.57 -4.73 15.38
N ALA A 293 -9.73 -4.06 16.52
CA ALA A 293 -10.86 -4.28 17.41
C ALA A 293 -12.21 -3.98 16.73
N LEU A 294 -12.27 -3.00 15.82
CA LEU A 294 -13.45 -2.73 15.00
C LEU A 294 -13.77 -3.91 14.06
N LEU A 295 -12.76 -4.47 13.39
CA LEU A 295 -12.94 -5.64 12.53
C LEU A 295 -13.47 -6.84 13.32
N ASP A 296 -12.90 -7.09 14.51
CA ASP A 296 -13.32 -8.18 15.39
C ASP A 296 -14.78 -8.00 15.86
N ARG A 297 -15.18 -6.79 16.28
CA ARG A 297 -16.58 -6.50 16.65
C ARG A 297 -17.55 -6.71 15.47
N ARG A 298 -17.10 -6.50 14.22
CA ARG A 298 -17.90 -6.74 13.00
C ARG A 298 -17.85 -8.21 12.55
N GLY A 299 -17.04 -9.03 13.20
CA GLY A 299 -16.80 -10.43 12.82
C GLY A 299 -16.09 -10.57 11.49
N LEU A 300 -15.29 -9.55 11.08
CA LEU A 300 -14.59 -9.54 9.81
C LEU A 300 -13.26 -10.26 9.90
N LYS A 301 -12.96 -11.09 8.90
CA LYS A 301 -11.69 -11.79 8.76
C LYS A 301 -10.84 -11.09 7.71
N THR A 302 -9.62 -10.70 8.09
CA THR A 302 -8.67 -10.13 7.12
C THR A 302 -8.12 -11.20 6.20
N VAL A 303 -8.05 -10.89 4.91
CA VAL A 303 -7.44 -11.73 3.86
C VAL A 303 -6.48 -10.88 3.04
N THR A 304 -5.44 -11.52 2.49
CA THR A 304 -4.67 -10.89 1.41
C THR A 304 -5.47 -10.97 0.10
N ILE A 305 -5.11 -10.17 -0.89
CA ILE A 305 -5.72 -10.27 -2.22
C ILE A 305 -5.48 -11.67 -2.81
N ARG A 306 -4.28 -12.23 -2.60
CA ARG A 306 -3.94 -13.59 -3.05
C ARG A 306 -4.77 -14.67 -2.35
N ASP A 307 -5.03 -14.55 -1.06
CA ASP A 307 -5.86 -15.52 -0.33
C ASP A 307 -7.26 -15.62 -0.94
N TYR A 308 -7.77 -14.51 -1.44
CA TYR A 308 -9.15 -14.45 -1.93
C TYR A 308 -9.29 -14.85 -3.40
N TYR A 309 -8.27 -14.55 -4.22
CA TYR A 309 -8.34 -14.75 -5.67
C TYR A 309 -7.39 -15.84 -6.20
N GLY A 310 -6.45 -16.32 -5.40
CA GLY A 310 -5.47 -17.34 -5.80
C GLY A 310 -4.23 -16.80 -6.49
#